data_dda43c4cb7ec2d79148564b1290178fa
#
_entry.id   dda43c4cb7ec2d79148564b1290178fa
#
_cell.length_a   1.000
_cell.length_b   1.000
_cell.length_c   1.000
_cell.angle_alpha   90.00
_cell.angle_beta   90.00
_cell.angle_gamma   90.00
#
_symmetry.space_group_name_H-M   'P 1'
#
loop_
_entity.id
_entity.type
_entity.pdbx_description
1 polymer ?
#
loop_
_entity_poly.entity_id
_entity_poly.type
_entity_poly.pdbx_seq_one_letter_code
_entity_poly.pdbx_strand_id
1 'polypeptide(L)' 'MSRVNVPKAVLDGLEAVRQSGIVNMLDRPVVAQLASEFGFEEAARWIETHRDLYAQGIFRGFEVEEATRRTHDGR' A
#
# COMPACT_ATOMS: atom_id res chain seq x y z
N MET A 1 -10.73 -7.99 12.77
CA MET A 1 -9.46 -8.07 12.13
C MET A 1 -8.92 -6.73 11.83
N SER A 2 -7.65 -6.53 12.09
CA SER A 2 -7.07 -5.24 11.86
C SER A 2 -6.64 -5.09 10.42
N ARG A 3 -6.70 -3.89 9.92
CA ARG A 3 -6.14 -3.58 8.63
C ARG A 3 -4.63 -3.48 8.74
N VAL A 4 -3.97 -3.61 7.61
CA VAL A 4 -2.52 -3.51 7.58
C VAL A 4 -2.14 -2.04 7.51
N ASN A 5 -1.30 -1.59 8.45
CA ASN A 5 -0.87 -0.19 8.49
C ASN A 5 0.27 0.03 7.52
N VAL A 6 0.16 1.07 6.70
CA VAL A 6 1.21 1.41 5.74
C VAL A 6 1.42 2.91 5.74
N PRO A 7 2.61 3.37 5.34
CA PRO A 7 2.82 4.80 5.17
C PRO A 7 1.86 5.37 4.12
N LYS A 8 1.56 6.66 4.25
CA LYS A 8 0.62 7.27 3.34
C LYS A 8 1.04 7.14 1.88
N ALA A 9 2.34 7.29 1.59
CA ALA A 9 2.81 7.17 0.22
C ALA A 9 2.52 5.78 -0.35
N VAL A 10 2.60 4.76 0.50
CA VAL A 10 2.30 3.40 0.07
C VAL A 10 0.81 3.25 -0.20
N LEU A 11 -0.01 3.78 0.69
CA LEU A 11 -1.45 3.70 0.49
C LEU A 11 -1.87 4.41 -0.78
N ASP A 12 -1.30 5.59 -1.04
CA ASP A 12 -1.62 6.33 -2.25
C ASP A 12 -1.29 5.51 -3.49
N GLY A 13 -0.15 4.82 -3.49
CA GLY A 13 0.22 4.00 -4.63
C GLY A 13 -0.70 2.81 -4.80
N LEU A 14 -1.05 2.16 -3.70
CA LEU A 14 -1.96 1.02 -3.77
C LEU A 14 -3.32 1.44 -4.32
N GLU A 15 -3.82 2.59 -3.86
CA GLU A 15 -5.10 3.07 -4.35
C GLU A 15 -5.04 3.45 -5.82
N ALA A 16 -3.95 4.06 -6.26
CA ALA A 16 -3.82 4.45 -7.66
C ALA A 16 -3.86 3.21 -8.57
N VAL A 17 -3.14 2.16 -8.17
CA VAL A 17 -3.13 0.94 -8.97
C VAL A 17 -4.50 0.29 -8.96
N ARG A 18 -5.14 0.23 -7.80
CA ARG A 18 -6.46 -0.39 -7.70
C ARG A 18 -7.48 0.34 -8.55
N GLN A 19 -7.44 1.66 -8.52
CA GLN A 19 -8.42 2.45 -9.26
C GLN A 19 -8.20 2.40 -10.76
N SER A 20 -6.99 2.06 -11.20
CA SER A 20 -6.72 1.95 -12.63
C SER A 20 -7.53 0.82 -13.26
N GLY A 21 -7.81 -0.22 -12.48
CA GLY A 21 -8.60 -1.34 -12.97
C GLY A 21 -7.90 -2.21 -13.99
N ILE A 22 -6.62 -2.01 -14.23
CA ILE A 22 -5.94 -2.76 -15.28
C ILE A 22 -5.16 -3.97 -14.78
N VAL A 23 -5.20 -4.23 -13.48
CA VAL A 23 -4.44 -5.35 -12.95
C VAL A 23 -5.21 -6.00 -11.82
N ASN A 24 -5.02 -7.31 -11.69
CA ASN A 24 -5.57 -8.04 -10.56
C ASN A 24 -4.70 -7.74 -9.34
N MET A 25 -5.30 -7.22 -8.28
CA MET A 25 -4.53 -6.85 -7.09
C MET A 25 -3.89 -8.04 -6.40
N LEU A 26 -4.28 -9.25 -6.73
CA LEU A 26 -3.63 -10.43 -6.19
C LEU A 26 -2.31 -10.74 -6.89
N ASP A 27 -2.08 -10.09 -8.03
CA ASP A 27 -0.84 -10.30 -8.77
C ASP A 27 0.20 -9.31 -8.27
N ARG A 28 0.78 -9.62 -7.12
CA ARG A 28 1.69 -8.71 -6.44
C ARG A 28 2.82 -8.17 -7.31
N PRO A 29 3.53 -9.00 -8.08
CA PRO A 29 4.63 -8.46 -8.87
C PRO A 29 4.17 -7.41 -9.89
N VAL A 30 3.03 -7.63 -10.49
CA VAL A 30 2.51 -6.68 -11.47
C VAL A 30 2.04 -5.42 -10.78
N VAL A 31 1.42 -5.55 -9.60
CA VAL A 31 0.99 -4.38 -8.85
C VAL A 31 2.19 -3.52 -8.49
N ALA A 32 3.30 -4.13 -8.06
CA ALA A 32 4.49 -3.38 -7.73
C ALA A 32 5.04 -2.67 -8.95
N GLN A 33 5.04 -3.34 -10.08
CA GLN A 33 5.53 -2.75 -11.31
C GLN A 33 4.69 -1.54 -11.73
N LEU A 34 3.37 -1.67 -11.65
CA LEU A 34 2.50 -0.57 -12.01
C LEU A 34 2.64 0.60 -11.05
N ALA A 35 2.80 0.32 -9.76
CA ALA A 35 3.00 1.38 -8.80
C ALA A 35 4.24 2.20 -9.17
N SER A 36 5.29 1.52 -9.57
CA SER A 36 6.50 2.20 -9.99
C SER A 36 6.26 3.02 -11.26
N GLU A 37 5.55 2.44 -12.21
CA GLU A 37 5.27 3.15 -13.47
C GLU A 37 4.42 4.37 -13.25
N PHE A 38 3.54 4.33 -12.26
CA PHE A 38 2.70 5.48 -11.94
C PHE A 38 3.44 6.52 -11.09
N GLY A 39 4.70 6.26 -10.76
CA GLY A 39 5.49 7.22 -10.00
C GLY A 39 5.50 6.99 -8.50
N PHE A 40 4.90 5.93 -8.02
CA PHE A 40 4.83 5.62 -6.59
C PHE A 40 5.93 4.64 -6.22
N GLU A 41 7.17 5.13 -6.23
CA GLU A 41 8.32 4.25 -6.00
C GLU A 41 8.35 3.65 -4.60
N GLU A 42 7.93 4.41 -3.61
CA GLU A 42 7.91 3.89 -2.25
C GLU A 42 6.90 2.77 -2.12
N ALA A 43 5.75 2.91 -2.77
CA ALA A 43 4.75 1.85 -2.75
C ALA A 43 5.28 0.60 -3.44
N ALA A 44 5.94 0.78 -4.58
CA ALA A 44 6.48 -0.36 -5.31
C ALA A 44 7.47 -1.13 -4.46
N ARG A 45 8.36 -0.42 -3.77
CA ARG A 45 9.34 -1.06 -2.93
C ARG A 45 8.69 -1.77 -1.76
N TRP A 46 7.71 -1.14 -1.14
CA TRP A 46 7.02 -1.75 -0.02
C TRP A 46 6.33 -3.04 -0.43
N ILE A 47 5.66 -3.02 -1.57
CA ILE A 47 4.96 -4.20 -2.06
C ILE A 47 5.93 -5.36 -2.27
N GLU A 48 7.11 -5.07 -2.79
CA GLU A 48 8.08 -6.11 -3.05
C GLU A 48 8.76 -6.64 -1.81
N THR A 49 8.88 -5.83 -0.77
CA THR A 49 9.61 -6.24 0.41
C THR A 49 8.70 -6.73 1.54
N HIS A 50 7.40 -6.52 1.43
CA HIS A 50 6.46 -6.92 2.49
C HIS A 50 5.38 -7.84 1.92
N ARG A 51 5.83 -8.98 1.39
CA ARG A 51 4.91 -9.89 0.70
C ARG A 51 3.79 -10.39 1.59
N ASP A 52 4.15 -10.79 2.82
CA ASP A 52 3.14 -11.32 3.73
C ASP A 52 2.12 -10.26 4.12
N LEU A 53 2.60 -9.06 4.40
CA LEU A 53 1.70 -7.98 4.77
C LEU A 53 0.84 -7.55 3.59
N TYR A 54 1.39 -7.62 2.38
CA TYR A 54 0.60 -7.30 1.20
C TYR A 54 -0.57 -8.28 1.09
N ALA A 55 -0.29 -9.57 1.23
CA ALA A 55 -1.34 -10.57 1.14
C ALA A 55 -2.40 -10.35 2.21
N GLN A 56 -1.97 -10.05 3.44
CA GLN A 56 -2.92 -9.79 4.51
C GLN A 56 -3.76 -8.56 4.19
N GLY A 57 -3.15 -7.51 3.64
CA GLY A 57 -3.87 -6.29 3.34
C GLY A 57 -4.90 -6.45 2.24
N ILE A 58 -4.63 -7.35 1.29
CA ILE A 58 -5.61 -7.61 0.25
C ILE A 58 -6.90 -8.15 0.85
N PHE A 59 -6.79 -8.96 1.89
CA PHE A 59 -7.98 -9.55 2.52
C PHE A 59 -8.57 -8.67 3.62
N ARG A 60 -7.71 -7.92 4.34
CA ARG A 60 -8.16 -7.15 5.49
C ARG A 60 -8.30 -5.67 5.22
N GLY A 61 -7.64 -5.19 4.19
CA GLY A 61 -7.60 -3.76 3.88
C GLY A 61 -6.33 -3.13 4.37
N PHE A 62 -6.03 -1.97 3.84
CA PHE A 62 -4.86 -1.18 4.23
C PHE A 62 -5.33 0.13 4.84
N GLU A 63 -4.53 0.67 5.75
CA GLU A 63 -4.83 1.98 6.30
C GLU A 63 -3.53 2.71 6.62
N VAL A 64 -3.62 4.02 6.75
CA VAL A 64 -2.46 4.86 7.03
C VAL A 64 -2.00 4.62 8.45
N GLU A 65 -0.68 4.59 8.66
CA GLU A 65 -0.11 4.40 9.98
C GLU A 65 -0.60 5.47 10.94
N GLU A 66 -1.13 5.02 12.04
CA GLU A 66 -1.65 5.92 13.05
C GLU A 66 -0.56 6.69 13.76
N ALA A 67 0.60 6.10 13.87
CA ALA A 67 1.69 6.74 14.58
C ALA A 67 2.02 8.10 14.00
N THR A 68 1.94 8.24 12.71
CA THR A 68 2.24 9.48 12.06
C THR A 68 1.28 10.57 12.49
N ARG A 69 0.04 10.24 12.58
CA ARG A 69 -0.97 11.17 12.95
C ARG A 69 -0.91 11.52 14.42
N ARG A 70 -0.56 10.54 15.21
CA ARG A 70 -0.50 10.73 16.60
C ARG A 70 0.59 11.67 17.03
N THR A 71 1.70 11.63 16.35
CA THR A 71 2.78 12.52 16.64
C THR A 71 2.35 13.95 16.57
N HIS A 72 1.54 14.24 15.63
CA HIS A 72 1.07 15.55 15.43
C HIS A 72 0.20 16.00 16.56
N ASP A 73 -0.60 15.11 17.05
CA ASP A 73 -1.44 15.43 18.12
C ASP A 73 -0.74 15.76 19.35
N GLY A 74 0.39 15.28 19.47
CA GLY A 74 1.15 15.43 20.63
C GLY A 74 1.06 16.76 21.20
N ARG A 75 0.57 17.53 20.66
CA ARG A 75 0.29 18.75 21.13
C ARG A 75 0.80 19.31 22.02
#